data_cbad5d996a497140d13ecf7e92b08285
#
_entry.id   cbad5d996a497140d13ecf7e92b08285
#
_cell.length_a   1.000
_cell.length_b   1.000
_cell.length_c   1.000
_cell.angle_alpha   90.00
_cell.angle_beta   90.00
_cell.angle_gamma   90.00
#
_symmetry.space_group_name_H-M   'P 1'
#
loop_
_entity.id
_entity.type
_entity.pdbx_description
1 polymer ?
#
loop_
_entity_poly.entity_id
_entity_poly.type
_entity_poly.pdbx_seq_one_letter_code
_entity_poly.pdbx_strand_id
1 'polypeptide(L)'
;MSAQPLQLDNLTDLRTYIYHAICEQNELEIGAFPVTERILVRGPKPCGIFFCLHGPRSVTFTAIWETDRNTVLFYNSGGERVGKTQLVHAPVLSPAFM
;
A
#
# COMPACT_ATOMS: atom_id res chain seq x y z
N MET A 1 20.27 -2.19 -2.25
CA MET A 1 19.43 -2.85 -3.24
C MET A 1 18.78 -1.82 -4.14
N SER A 2 18.84 -2.05 -5.44
CA SER A 2 18.29 -1.08 -6.35
C SER A 2 16.78 -1.07 -6.27
N ALA A 3 16.20 0.10 -6.33
CA ALA A 3 14.77 0.28 -6.35
C ALA A 3 14.29 0.14 -7.78
N GLN A 4 14.22 -1.10 -8.26
CA GLN A 4 13.70 -1.33 -9.59
C GLN A 4 12.19 -1.17 -9.57
N PRO A 5 11.62 -0.50 -10.57
CA PRO A 5 10.17 -0.37 -10.63
C PRO A 5 9.50 -1.73 -10.76
N LEU A 6 8.36 -1.87 -10.12
CA LEU A 6 7.55 -3.07 -10.17
C LEU A 6 6.37 -2.87 -11.09
N GLN A 7 6.00 -3.92 -11.81
CA GLN A 7 4.82 -3.91 -12.65
C GLN A 7 3.70 -4.65 -11.95
N LEU A 8 2.66 -3.93 -11.56
CA LEU A 8 1.48 -4.48 -10.91
C LEU A 8 0.27 -4.06 -11.72
N ASP A 9 -0.33 -5.01 -12.41
CA ASP A 9 -1.31 -4.71 -13.45
C ASP A 9 -2.73 -4.48 -12.93
N ASN A 10 -3.01 -4.92 -11.70
CA ASN A 10 -4.35 -4.78 -11.17
C ASN A 10 -4.30 -4.57 -9.66
N LEU A 11 -5.46 -4.20 -9.09
CA LEU A 11 -5.53 -3.89 -7.67
C LEU A 11 -5.28 -5.11 -6.80
N THR A 12 -5.66 -6.29 -7.25
CA THR A 12 -5.41 -7.51 -6.48
C THR A 12 -3.92 -7.74 -6.30
N ASP A 13 -3.15 -7.59 -7.38
CA ASP A 13 -1.70 -7.73 -7.32
C ASP A 13 -1.07 -6.65 -6.45
N LEU A 14 -1.58 -5.43 -6.53
CA LEU A 14 -1.09 -4.34 -5.71
C LEU A 14 -1.33 -4.62 -4.23
N ARG A 15 -2.52 -5.08 -3.87
CA ARG A 15 -2.84 -5.42 -2.49
C ARG A 15 -1.94 -6.52 -1.96
N THR A 16 -1.76 -7.56 -2.76
CA THR A 16 -0.91 -8.68 -2.37
C THR A 16 0.51 -8.22 -2.13
N TYR A 17 1.05 -7.42 -3.05
CA TYR A 17 2.40 -6.91 -2.92
C TYR A 17 2.56 -6.08 -1.64
N ILE A 18 1.64 -5.15 -1.41
CA ILE A 18 1.73 -4.25 -0.25
C ILE A 18 1.63 -5.04 1.05
N TYR A 19 0.67 -5.98 1.12
CA TYR A 19 0.47 -6.76 2.31
C TYR A 19 1.72 -7.60 2.63
N HIS A 20 2.26 -8.28 1.63
CA HIS A 20 3.47 -9.08 1.82
C HIS A 20 4.67 -8.22 2.21
N ALA A 21 4.80 -7.05 1.59
CA ALA A 21 5.91 -6.15 1.89
C ALA A 21 5.85 -5.67 3.34
N ILE A 22 4.67 -5.30 3.83
CA ILE A 22 4.52 -4.87 5.21
C ILE A 22 4.89 -6.01 6.16
N CYS A 23 4.40 -7.21 5.86
CA CYS A 23 4.70 -8.36 6.72
C CYS A 23 6.19 -8.67 6.74
N GLU A 24 6.85 -8.63 5.59
CA GLU A 24 8.28 -8.89 5.53
C GLU A 24 9.09 -7.83 6.26
N GLN A 25 8.73 -6.57 6.10
CA GLN A 25 9.44 -5.46 6.75
C GLN A 25 9.36 -5.53 8.27
N ASN A 26 8.31 -6.14 8.79
CA ASN A 26 8.05 -6.15 10.23
C ASN A 26 8.05 -7.55 10.83
N GLU A 27 8.51 -8.53 10.06
CA GLU A 27 8.60 -9.93 10.50
C GLU A 27 7.28 -10.46 11.03
N LEU A 28 6.21 -10.18 10.29
CA LEU A 28 4.88 -10.64 10.63
C LEU A 28 4.48 -11.81 9.75
N GLU A 29 3.65 -12.68 10.30
CA GLU A 29 3.16 -13.82 9.56
C GLU A 29 2.11 -13.37 8.54
N ILE A 30 2.31 -13.75 7.28
CA ILE A 30 1.38 -13.41 6.21
C ILE A 30 0.05 -14.12 6.46
N GLY A 31 -1.04 -13.36 6.39
CA GLY A 31 -2.36 -13.90 6.60
C GLY A 31 -2.85 -13.88 8.04
N ALA A 32 -1.98 -13.51 8.98
CA ALA A 32 -2.34 -13.54 10.40
C ALA A 32 -3.04 -12.26 10.89
N PHE A 33 -2.91 -11.16 10.14
CA PHE A 33 -3.40 -9.86 10.61
C PHE A 33 -4.30 -9.22 9.58
N PRO A 34 -5.40 -8.57 10.03
CA PRO A 34 -6.32 -7.93 9.10
C PRO A 34 -5.74 -6.66 8.50
N VAL A 35 -6.16 -6.37 7.28
CA VAL A 35 -5.80 -5.14 6.58
C VAL A 35 -7.08 -4.40 6.24
N THR A 36 -7.09 -3.10 6.49
CA THR A 36 -8.18 -2.23 6.05
C THR A 36 -7.66 -1.29 4.98
N GLU A 37 -8.57 -0.86 4.12
CA GLU A 37 -8.24 0.01 2.99
C GLU A 37 -9.19 1.19 2.97
N ARG A 38 -8.68 2.33 2.55
CA ARG A 38 -9.52 3.51 2.33
C ARG A 38 -9.07 4.19 1.06
N ILE A 39 -10.02 4.45 0.18
CA ILE A 39 -9.72 5.18 -1.05
C ILE A 39 -9.55 6.66 -0.72
N LEU A 40 -8.45 7.22 -1.18
CA LEU A 40 -8.16 8.63 -1.03
C LEU A 40 -8.69 9.37 -2.24
N VAL A 41 -9.33 10.51 -2.00
CA VAL A 41 -9.90 11.31 -3.09
C VAL A 41 -9.38 12.74 -3.01
N ARG A 42 -9.27 13.33 -4.19
CA ARG A 42 -8.97 14.76 -4.34
C ARG A 42 -10.11 15.35 -5.13
N GLY A 43 -11.01 16.07 -4.44
CA GLY A 43 -12.27 16.46 -5.07
C GLY A 43 -13.05 15.22 -5.45
N PRO A 44 -13.55 15.14 -6.68
CA PRO A 44 -14.30 13.95 -7.14
C PRO A 44 -13.43 12.81 -7.63
N LYS A 45 -12.11 12.97 -7.68
CA LYS A 45 -11.22 11.97 -8.28
C LYS A 45 -10.52 11.13 -7.23
N PRO A 46 -10.53 9.80 -7.38
CA PRO A 46 -9.68 8.96 -6.54
C PRO A 46 -8.21 9.25 -6.87
N CYS A 47 -7.41 9.41 -5.83
CA CYS A 47 -5.99 9.73 -6.01
C CYS A 47 -5.07 8.73 -5.34
N GLY A 48 -5.61 7.69 -4.74
CA GLY A 48 -4.79 6.66 -4.13
C GLY A 48 -5.57 5.78 -3.19
N ILE A 49 -4.84 4.89 -2.51
CA ILE A 49 -5.42 4.02 -1.49
C ILE A 49 -4.52 4.03 -0.27
N PHE A 50 -5.14 4.17 0.89
CA PHE A 50 -4.48 4.05 2.18
C PHE A 50 -4.70 2.64 2.71
N PHE A 51 -3.60 1.91 2.96
CA PHE A 51 -3.65 0.55 3.49
C PHE A 51 -3.17 0.57 4.94
N CYS A 52 -3.86 -0.16 5.80
CA CYS A 52 -3.47 -0.26 7.20
C CYS A 52 -3.52 -1.72 7.63
N LEU A 53 -2.38 -2.25 8.05
CA LEU A 53 -2.31 -3.59 8.61
C LEU A 53 -2.37 -3.46 10.13
N HIS A 54 -3.32 -4.16 10.73
CA HIS A 54 -3.55 -4.14 12.17
C HIS A 54 -2.76 -5.26 12.82
N GLY A 55 -1.57 -4.94 13.29
CA GLY A 55 -0.66 -5.91 13.85
C GLY A 55 -0.92 -6.24 15.31
N PRO A 56 0.02 -6.94 15.95
CA PRO A 56 -0.15 -7.32 17.35
C PRO A 56 -0.07 -6.12 18.28
N ARG A 57 -0.71 -6.22 19.43
CA ARG A 57 -0.65 -5.21 20.49
C ARG A 57 -1.14 -3.84 20.05
N SER A 58 -2.13 -3.82 19.16
CA SER A 58 -2.70 -2.58 18.64
C SER A 58 -1.72 -1.72 17.84
N VAL A 59 -0.63 -2.32 17.40
CA VAL A 59 0.34 -1.64 16.52
C VAL A 59 -0.19 -1.67 15.09
N THR A 60 -0.04 -0.57 14.36
CA THR A 60 -0.46 -0.51 12.97
C THR A 60 0.70 -0.14 12.06
N PHE A 61 0.68 -0.70 10.87
CA PHE A 61 1.66 -0.42 9.82
C PHE A 61 0.89 0.04 8.60
N THR A 62 1.34 1.08 7.94
CA THR A 62 0.56 1.68 6.86
C THR A 62 1.35 1.77 5.58
N ALA A 63 0.62 1.84 4.47
CA ALA A 63 1.18 2.12 3.17
C ALA A 63 0.21 2.98 2.40
N ILE A 64 0.74 3.85 1.55
CA ILE A 64 -0.09 4.71 0.72
C ILE A 64 0.37 4.53 -0.73
N TRP A 65 -0.59 4.19 -1.59
CA TRP A 65 -0.36 4.18 -3.02
C TRP A 65 -0.88 5.48 -3.59
N GLU A 66 0.01 6.25 -4.20
CA GLU A 66 -0.35 7.52 -4.84
C GLU A 66 -0.43 7.30 -6.34
N THR A 67 -1.59 7.61 -6.94
CA THR A 67 -1.77 7.40 -8.38
C THR A 67 -0.97 8.39 -9.21
N ASP A 68 -0.85 9.64 -8.75
CA ASP A 68 -0.17 10.68 -9.53
C ASP A 68 1.27 10.34 -9.83
N ARG A 69 1.97 9.77 -8.87
CA ARG A 69 3.36 9.39 -9.02
C ARG A 69 3.53 7.89 -9.18
N ASN A 70 2.43 7.17 -9.13
CA ASN A 70 2.42 5.72 -9.21
C ASN A 70 3.45 5.10 -8.27
N THR A 71 3.36 5.50 -7.01
CA THR A 71 4.35 5.17 -5.99
C THR A 71 3.66 4.65 -4.75
N VAL A 72 4.25 3.62 -4.13
CA VAL A 72 3.79 3.13 -2.83
C VAL A 72 4.78 3.60 -1.77
N LEU A 73 4.27 4.25 -0.74
CA LEU A 73 5.06 4.71 0.39
C LEU A 73 4.70 3.86 1.61
N PHE A 74 5.70 3.37 2.31
CA PHE A 74 5.51 2.51 3.47
C PHE A 74 5.91 3.25 4.74
N TYR A 75 5.10 3.09 5.80
CA TYR A 75 5.33 3.73 7.09
C TYR A 75 5.31 2.70 8.21
N ASN A 76 6.20 2.87 9.18
CA ASN A 76 6.24 1.98 10.34
C ASN A 76 5.18 2.38 11.38
N SER A 77 5.17 1.69 12.51
CA SER A 77 4.17 1.93 13.55
C SER A 77 4.32 3.30 14.23
N GLY A 78 5.49 3.91 14.12
CA GLY A 78 5.71 5.25 14.64
C GLY A 78 5.39 6.35 13.66
N GLY A 79 4.92 6.01 12.45
CA GLY A 79 4.59 7.00 11.44
C GLY A 79 5.76 7.46 10.60
N GLU A 80 6.91 6.83 10.74
CA GLU A 80 8.09 7.19 9.94
C GLU A 80 8.08 6.41 8.63
N ARG A 81 8.47 7.08 7.56
CA ARG A 81 8.55 6.42 6.25
C ARG A 81 9.75 5.49 6.22
N VAL A 82 9.51 4.23 5.90
CA VAL A 82 10.54 3.20 5.90
C VAL A 82 10.78 2.58 4.54
N GLY A 83 9.99 2.92 3.54
CA GLY A 83 10.19 2.37 2.22
C GLY A 83 9.39 3.10 1.16
N LYS A 84 9.79 2.87 -0.09
CA LYS A 84 9.15 3.47 -1.25
C LYS A 84 9.33 2.53 -2.42
N THR A 85 8.25 2.28 -3.16
CA THR A 85 8.29 1.45 -4.36
C THR A 85 7.70 2.22 -5.52
N GLN A 86 8.46 2.32 -6.60
CA GLN A 86 7.99 2.94 -7.83
C GLN A 86 7.37 1.85 -8.71
N LEU A 87 6.16 2.09 -9.23
CA LEU A 87 5.50 1.16 -10.12
C LEU A 87 5.69 1.58 -11.57
N VAL A 88 5.82 0.61 -12.47
CA VAL A 88 5.95 0.88 -13.90
C VAL A 88 4.58 1.19 -14.48
N HIS A 89 3.59 0.35 -14.16
CA HIS A 89 2.22 0.55 -14.57
C HIS A 89 1.35 0.63 -13.34
N ALA A 90 0.33 1.45 -13.39
CA ALA A 90 -0.60 1.60 -12.30
C ALA A 90 -1.86 0.79 -12.58
N PRO A 91 -2.39 0.11 -11.58
CA PRO A 91 -3.76 -0.39 -11.68
C PRO A 91 -4.71 0.79 -11.90
N VAL A 92 -5.80 0.53 -12.59
CA VAL A 92 -6.80 1.57 -12.83
C VAL A 92 -7.64 1.73 -11.57
N LEU A 93 -7.69 2.94 -11.05
CA LEU A 93 -8.55 3.29 -9.92
C LEU A 93 -9.62 4.24 -10.44
N SER A 94 -10.80 3.71 -10.66
CA SER A 94 -11.90 4.50 -11.22
C SER A 94 -12.95 4.77 -10.14
N PRO A 95 -13.82 5.77 -10.36
CA PRO A 95 -14.89 6.05 -9.41
C PRO A 95 -15.81 4.88 -9.13
N ALA A 96 -15.84 3.89 -10.00
CA ALA A 96 -16.68 2.71 -9.80
C ALA A 96 -16.24 1.86 -8.61
N PHE A 97 -15.02 2.04 -8.13
CA PHE A 97 -14.52 1.31 -6.97
C PHE A 97 -14.81 2.01 -5.64
N MET A 98 -15.44 3.14 -5.66
CA MET A 98 -15.69 3.91 -4.45
C MET A 98 -17.08 3.67 -3.88
#